data_682d8ed3136e41b426f4599c86274883
#
_entry.id   682d8ed3136e41b426f4599c86274883
#
_cell.length_a   1.000
_cell.length_b   1.000
_cell.length_c   1.000
_cell.angle_alpha   90.00
_cell.angle_beta   90.00
_cell.angle_gamma   90.00
#
_symmetry.space_group_name_H-M   'P 1'
#
loop_
_entity.id
_entity.type
_entity.pdbx_description
1 polymer ?
#
loop_
_entity_poly.entity_id
_entity_poly.type
_entity_poly.pdbx_seq_one_letter_code
_entity_poly.pdbx_strand_id
1 'polypeptide(L)'
;MTAIAGHVVLAARSGDAAAFATLVHAETPAAYRLALSIVRSPAEAEDAVQEAFLRAWRDIGSLREAEHWPAWFRRLTVRSALDQTRRRPRVREVDLDLASDVPGLESAVHPADRLELMAAFDRLAPDDRAILALRFFADLELPDAAAALGIPLGTAKSRLHRALGRLREKMRQER
;
A
#
# COMPACT_ATOMS: atom_id res chain seq x y z
N MET A 1 -5.40 -4.27 -10.63
CA MET A 1 -4.93 -3.01 -11.26
C MET A 1 -5.29 -3.03 -12.73
N THR A 2 -6.00 -2.02 -13.21
CA THR A 2 -6.33 -1.86 -14.62
C THR A 2 -5.04 -1.57 -15.39
N ALA A 3 -4.81 -2.27 -16.51
CA ALA A 3 -3.66 -1.98 -17.36
C ALA A 3 -3.86 -0.58 -17.98
N ILE A 4 -3.18 0.41 -17.44
CA ILE A 4 -3.16 1.75 -17.99
C ILE A 4 -2.34 1.68 -19.28
N ALA A 5 -2.92 2.15 -20.38
CA ALA A 5 -2.25 2.14 -21.67
C ALA A 5 -0.98 3.01 -21.61
N GLY A 6 0.15 2.48 -22.07
CA GLY A 6 1.45 3.16 -22.00
C GLY A 6 1.47 4.57 -22.61
N HIS A 7 0.63 4.81 -23.64
CA HIS A 7 0.53 6.14 -24.25
C HIS A 7 0.02 7.22 -23.29
N VAL A 8 -0.86 6.87 -22.32
CA VAL A 8 -1.34 7.82 -21.29
C VAL A 8 -0.18 8.24 -20.39
N VAL A 9 0.66 7.30 -19.99
CA VAL A 9 1.86 7.59 -19.19
C VAL A 9 2.84 8.48 -19.97
N LEU A 10 3.04 8.20 -21.26
CA LEU A 10 3.92 9.00 -22.11
C LEU A 10 3.40 10.44 -22.28
N ALA A 11 2.09 10.63 -22.51
CA ALA A 11 1.48 11.94 -22.57
C ALA A 11 1.63 12.71 -21.25
N ALA A 12 1.36 12.06 -20.10
CA ALA A 12 1.55 12.68 -18.79
C ALA A 12 3.03 13.09 -18.55
N ARG A 13 4.01 12.29 -19.01
CA ARG A 13 5.44 12.65 -18.98
C ARG A 13 5.78 13.91 -19.79
N SER A 14 5.04 14.15 -20.87
CA SER A 14 5.18 15.35 -21.71
C SER A 14 4.50 16.59 -21.11
N GLY A 15 3.91 16.46 -19.90
CA GLY A 15 3.23 17.56 -19.21
C GLY A 15 1.73 17.67 -19.51
N ASP A 16 1.12 16.66 -20.16
CA ASP A 16 -0.32 16.62 -20.39
C ASP A 16 -1.06 16.38 -19.07
N ALA A 17 -1.70 17.43 -18.55
CA ALA A 17 -2.45 17.38 -17.31
C ALA A 17 -3.71 16.49 -17.42
N ALA A 18 -4.35 16.39 -18.59
CA ALA A 18 -5.52 15.53 -18.77
C ALA A 18 -5.13 14.05 -18.75
N ALA A 19 -4.00 13.70 -19.38
CA ALA A 19 -3.45 12.36 -19.30
C ALA A 19 -3.06 12.01 -17.84
N PHE A 20 -2.46 12.94 -17.09
CA PHE A 20 -2.16 12.71 -15.69
C PHE A 20 -3.41 12.54 -14.83
N ALA A 21 -4.47 13.34 -15.06
CA ALA A 21 -5.75 13.17 -14.38
C ALA A 21 -6.36 11.78 -14.64
N THR A 22 -6.17 11.21 -15.83
CA THR A 22 -6.56 9.84 -16.13
C THR A 22 -5.79 8.82 -15.26
N LEU A 23 -4.48 9.02 -15.07
CA LEU A 23 -3.68 8.20 -14.16
C LEU A 23 -4.17 8.30 -12.72
N VAL A 24 -4.45 9.53 -12.26
CA VAL A 24 -5.00 9.78 -10.91
C VAL A 24 -6.30 9.00 -10.71
N HIS A 25 -7.24 9.14 -11.62
CA HIS A 25 -8.54 8.46 -11.52
C HIS A 25 -8.40 6.94 -11.47
N ALA A 26 -7.55 6.38 -12.31
CA ALA A 26 -7.36 4.93 -12.42
C ALA A 26 -6.63 4.32 -11.20
N GLU A 27 -5.66 5.04 -10.61
CA GLU A 27 -4.82 4.50 -9.55
C GLU A 27 -5.36 4.80 -8.14
N THR A 28 -6.20 5.83 -7.96
CA THR A 28 -6.69 6.27 -6.64
C THR A 28 -7.27 5.12 -5.80
N PRO A 29 -8.16 4.24 -6.32
CA PRO A 29 -8.76 3.19 -5.49
C PRO A 29 -7.72 2.21 -4.94
N ALA A 30 -6.74 1.80 -5.75
CA ALA A 30 -5.70 0.86 -5.34
C ALA A 30 -4.69 1.52 -4.39
N ALA A 31 -4.30 2.77 -4.66
CA ALA A 31 -3.40 3.54 -3.82
C ALA A 31 -4.01 3.81 -2.45
N TYR A 32 -5.30 4.18 -2.40
CA TYR A 32 -6.01 4.42 -1.15
C TYR A 32 -6.07 3.16 -0.28
N ARG A 33 -6.49 2.01 -0.83
CA ARG A 33 -6.52 0.75 -0.08
C ARG A 33 -5.13 0.37 0.47
N LEU A 34 -4.10 0.54 -0.35
CA LEU A 34 -2.72 0.26 0.08
C LEU A 34 -2.26 1.22 1.17
N ALA A 35 -2.49 2.52 1.03
CA ALA A 35 -2.15 3.51 2.05
C ALA A 35 -2.91 3.24 3.35
N LEU A 36 -4.23 3.02 3.27
CA LEU A 36 -5.08 2.76 4.42
C LEU A 36 -4.66 1.49 5.19
N SER A 37 -4.24 0.44 4.50
CA SER A 37 -3.69 -0.76 5.15
C SER A 37 -2.43 -0.48 5.98
N ILE A 38 -1.66 0.56 5.63
CA ILE A 38 -0.43 0.94 6.32
C ILE A 38 -0.69 1.92 7.46
N VAL A 39 -1.42 3.02 7.19
CA VAL A 39 -1.62 4.11 8.16
C VAL A 39 -2.77 3.85 9.15
N ARG A 40 -3.82 3.12 8.75
CA ARG A 40 -5.00 2.79 9.56
C ARG A 40 -5.87 4.01 9.97
N SER A 41 -5.81 5.06 9.19
CA SER A 41 -6.63 6.27 9.33
C SER A 41 -7.06 6.72 7.94
N PRO A 42 -8.36 6.91 7.65
CA PRO A 42 -8.84 7.40 6.36
C PRO A 42 -8.21 8.72 5.97
N ALA A 43 -8.20 9.68 6.89
CA ALA A 43 -7.63 11.00 6.64
C ALA A 43 -6.13 10.92 6.31
N GLU A 44 -5.36 10.11 7.04
CA GLU A 44 -3.94 9.92 6.74
C GLU A 44 -3.72 9.15 5.43
N ALA A 45 -4.62 8.24 5.06
CA ALA A 45 -4.56 7.53 3.78
C ALA A 45 -4.82 8.47 2.60
N GLU A 46 -5.81 9.36 2.71
CA GLU A 46 -6.09 10.40 1.73
C GLU A 46 -4.88 11.34 1.57
N ASP A 47 -4.32 11.83 2.67
CA ASP A 47 -3.11 12.67 2.68
C ASP A 47 -1.92 11.95 2.01
N ALA A 48 -1.72 10.66 2.32
CA ALA A 48 -0.64 9.87 1.75
C ALA A 48 -0.79 9.68 0.23
N VAL A 49 -2.02 9.42 -0.24
CA VAL A 49 -2.32 9.27 -1.68
C VAL A 49 -2.14 10.60 -2.40
N GLN A 50 -2.64 11.70 -1.83
CA GLN A 50 -2.46 13.02 -2.40
C GLN A 50 -0.97 13.39 -2.52
N GLU A 51 -0.19 13.15 -1.47
CA GLU A 51 1.26 13.38 -1.49
C GLU A 51 1.97 12.49 -2.53
N ALA A 52 1.53 11.22 -2.68
CA ALA A 52 2.08 10.32 -3.70
C ALA A 52 1.82 10.85 -5.13
N PHE A 53 0.63 11.39 -5.42
CA PHE A 53 0.34 11.99 -6.72
C PHE A 53 1.11 13.30 -6.94
N LEU A 54 1.27 14.14 -5.92
CA LEU A 54 2.09 15.35 -6.02
C LEU A 54 3.56 15.02 -6.35
N ARG A 55 4.12 13.99 -5.71
CA ARG A 55 5.46 13.48 -6.03
C ARG A 55 5.48 12.90 -7.45
N ALA A 56 4.47 12.12 -7.81
CA ALA A 56 4.37 11.54 -9.15
C ALA A 56 4.34 12.63 -10.23
N TRP A 57 3.55 13.68 -10.06
CA TRP A 57 3.49 14.79 -11.01
C TRP A 57 4.84 15.48 -11.21
N ARG A 58 5.57 15.73 -10.10
CA ARG A 58 6.90 16.36 -10.17
C ARG A 58 7.94 15.48 -10.84
N ASP A 59 7.91 14.17 -10.55
CA ASP A 59 9.01 13.27 -10.83
C ASP A 59 8.74 12.33 -12.01
N ILE A 60 7.53 12.38 -12.65
CA ILE A 60 7.13 11.48 -13.74
C ILE A 60 8.08 11.55 -14.93
N GLY A 61 8.71 12.71 -15.17
CA GLY A 61 9.73 12.88 -16.20
C GLY A 61 10.96 11.98 -16.02
N SER A 62 11.22 11.51 -14.80
CA SER A 62 12.32 10.60 -14.49
C SER A 62 12.00 9.12 -14.81
N LEU A 63 10.73 8.79 -15.04
CA LEU A 63 10.31 7.44 -15.38
C LEU A 63 10.76 7.11 -16.81
N ARG A 64 11.69 6.18 -16.96
CA ARG A 64 12.28 5.85 -18.27
C ARG A 64 11.31 5.10 -19.17
N GLU A 65 10.59 4.14 -18.63
CA GLU A 65 9.71 3.22 -19.36
C GLU A 65 8.30 3.29 -18.79
N ALA A 66 7.31 3.50 -19.67
CA ALA A 66 5.91 3.66 -19.27
C ALA A 66 5.34 2.44 -18.53
N GLU A 67 5.84 1.25 -18.87
CA GLU A 67 5.44 -0.04 -18.29
C GLU A 67 5.78 -0.12 -16.79
N HIS A 68 6.78 0.63 -16.35
CA HIS A 68 7.19 0.66 -14.94
C HIS A 68 6.34 1.60 -14.08
N TRP A 69 5.38 2.34 -14.67
CA TRP A 69 4.50 3.24 -13.93
C TRP A 69 3.81 2.59 -12.72
N PRO A 70 3.17 1.41 -12.83
CA PRO A 70 2.45 0.84 -11.70
C PRO A 70 3.36 0.52 -10.51
N ALA A 71 4.55 -0.04 -10.79
CA ALA A 71 5.52 -0.36 -9.74
C ALA A 71 6.14 0.90 -9.12
N TRP A 72 6.43 1.90 -9.96
CA TRP A 72 7.01 3.16 -9.53
C TRP A 72 6.03 3.98 -8.69
N PHE A 73 4.76 4.09 -9.13
CA PHE A 73 3.73 4.82 -8.37
C PHE A 73 3.40 4.14 -7.04
N ARG A 74 3.32 2.81 -7.03
CA ARG A 74 3.15 2.03 -5.80
C ARG A 74 4.26 2.31 -4.77
N ARG A 75 5.50 2.44 -5.22
CA ARG A 75 6.63 2.83 -4.36
C ARG A 75 6.43 4.21 -3.75
N LEU A 76 5.95 5.18 -4.52
CA LEU A 76 5.62 6.51 -4.01
C LEU A 76 4.50 6.44 -2.97
N THR A 77 3.44 5.68 -3.24
CA THR A 77 2.31 5.49 -2.30
C THR A 77 2.77 4.90 -0.96
N VAL A 78 3.55 3.81 -0.99
CA VAL A 78 4.07 3.18 0.23
C VAL A 78 4.96 4.14 1.01
N ARG A 79 5.87 4.85 0.32
CA ARG A 79 6.75 5.83 0.96
C ARG A 79 5.94 6.96 1.61
N SER A 80 4.96 7.52 0.91
CA SER A 80 4.10 8.57 1.46
C SER A 80 3.31 8.07 2.68
N ALA A 81 2.76 6.87 2.65
CA ALA A 81 2.06 6.27 3.78
C ALA A 81 2.97 6.06 5.00
N LEU A 82 4.19 5.54 4.79
CA LEU A 82 5.16 5.39 5.88
C LEU A 82 5.64 6.74 6.43
N ASP A 83 5.78 7.76 5.59
CA ASP A 83 6.13 9.11 6.03
C ASP A 83 5.03 9.72 6.91
N GLN A 84 3.74 9.49 6.60
CA GLN A 84 2.61 9.91 7.45
C GLN A 84 2.68 9.28 8.84
N THR A 85 2.95 7.98 8.94
CA THR A 85 3.05 7.30 10.24
C THR A 85 4.20 7.81 11.11
N ARG A 86 5.23 8.44 10.52
CA ARG A 86 6.36 9.03 11.24
C ARG A 86 6.09 10.45 11.72
N ARG A 87 5.22 11.20 11.04
CA ARG A 87 4.94 12.60 11.32
C ARG A 87 3.95 12.82 12.45
N ARG A 88 3.06 11.85 12.70
CA ARG A 88 2.03 11.97 13.74
C ARG A 88 2.24 10.94 14.86
N PRO A 89 2.21 11.35 16.15
CA PRO A 89 2.09 10.41 17.26
C PRO A 89 0.80 9.62 17.09
N ARG A 90 0.85 8.31 17.35
CA ARG A 90 -0.28 7.38 17.22
C ARG A 90 -1.52 7.89 17.95
N VAL A 91 -2.44 8.50 17.24
CA VAL A 91 -3.84 8.54 17.64
C VAL A 91 -4.44 7.23 17.12
N ARG A 92 -4.89 6.38 18.04
CA ARG A 92 -5.64 5.17 17.71
C ARG A 92 -7.03 5.58 17.24
N GLU A 93 -7.21 5.87 15.98
CA GLU A 93 -8.52 5.82 15.34
C GLU A 93 -8.69 4.40 14.79
N VAL A 94 -9.40 3.57 15.54
CA VAL A 94 -9.71 2.20 15.15
C VAL A 94 -11.23 2.12 15.10
N ASP A 95 -11.77 2.16 13.91
CA ASP A 95 -12.98 1.43 13.51
C ASP A 95 -13.12 1.56 11.98
N LEU A 96 -12.36 0.76 11.26
CA LEU A 96 -12.50 0.67 9.82
C LEU A 96 -12.68 -0.79 9.46
N ASP A 97 -13.85 -1.10 8.95
CA ASP A 97 -14.15 -2.38 8.31
C ASP A 97 -13.39 -2.50 6.98
N LEU A 98 -12.03 -2.53 7.07
CA LEU A 98 -11.15 -2.83 5.95
C LEU A 98 -11.26 -4.30 5.51
N ALA A 99 -11.97 -5.09 6.30
CA ALA A 99 -12.18 -6.50 6.01
C ALA A 99 -13.02 -6.67 4.73
N SER A 100 -13.87 -5.68 4.38
CA SER A 100 -14.72 -5.75 3.20
C SER A 100 -13.97 -5.61 1.87
N ASP A 101 -12.78 -5.00 1.87
CA ASP A 101 -12.12 -4.61 0.63
C ASP A 101 -10.85 -5.40 0.27
N VAL A 102 -10.58 -6.53 0.96
CA VAL A 102 -9.44 -7.38 0.62
C VAL A 102 -9.88 -8.43 -0.41
N PRO A 103 -9.53 -8.29 -1.71
CA PRO A 103 -9.87 -9.28 -2.71
C PRO A 103 -9.28 -10.65 -2.33
N GLY A 104 -10.12 -11.68 -2.30
CA GLY A 104 -9.68 -13.05 -2.00
C GLY A 104 -9.80 -13.48 -0.53
N LEU A 105 -9.98 -12.56 0.43
CA LEU A 105 -10.25 -12.93 1.83
C LEU A 105 -11.72 -13.28 2.06
N GLU A 106 -12.62 -12.83 1.19
CA GLU A 106 -14.06 -13.00 1.32
C GLU A 106 -14.51 -14.47 1.27
N SER A 107 -13.75 -15.31 0.59
CA SER A 107 -14.15 -16.68 0.27
C SER A 107 -13.44 -17.77 1.11
N ALA A 108 -12.39 -17.46 1.83
CA ALA A 108 -11.49 -18.45 2.44
C ALA A 108 -11.48 -18.44 3.97
N VAL A 109 -12.05 -17.42 4.65
CA VAL A 109 -11.92 -17.26 6.11
C VAL A 109 -13.28 -16.97 6.72
N HIS A 110 -13.61 -17.67 7.84
CA HIS A 110 -14.83 -17.42 8.58
C HIS A 110 -14.90 -15.97 9.06
N PRO A 111 -16.07 -15.30 9.06
CA PRO A 111 -16.18 -13.87 9.43
C PRO A 111 -15.55 -13.53 10.79
N ALA A 112 -15.69 -14.40 11.80
CA ALA A 112 -15.08 -14.19 13.11
C ALA A 112 -13.54 -14.22 13.04
N ASP A 113 -12.95 -15.19 12.34
CA ASP A 113 -11.48 -15.28 12.16
C ASP A 113 -10.94 -14.10 11.38
N ARG A 114 -11.76 -13.52 10.49
CA ARG A 114 -11.41 -12.31 9.73
C ARG A 114 -11.30 -11.08 10.62
N LEU A 115 -12.25 -10.89 11.54
CA LEU A 115 -12.20 -9.79 12.51
C LEU A 115 -10.98 -9.91 13.42
N GLU A 116 -10.70 -11.13 13.95
CA GLU A 116 -9.51 -11.38 14.76
C GLU A 116 -8.22 -11.07 13.97
N LEU A 117 -8.14 -11.51 12.71
CA LEU A 117 -7.00 -11.25 11.84
C LEU A 117 -6.77 -9.75 11.62
N MET A 118 -7.85 -9.01 11.35
CA MET A 118 -7.76 -7.55 11.13
C MET A 118 -7.36 -6.82 12.40
N ALA A 119 -7.93 -7.16 13.55
CA ALA A 119 -7.55 -6.60 14.84
C ALA A 119 -6.06 -6.88 15.17
N ALA A 120 -5.58 -8.08 14.91
CA ALA A 120 -4.17 -8.43 15.07
C ALA A 120 -3.26 -7.66 14.10
N PHE A 121 -3.69 -7.49 12.84
CA PHE A 121 -2.98 -6.73 11.83
C PHE A 121 -2.85 -5.24 12.23
N ASP A 122 -3.88 -4.64 12.80
CA ASP A 122 -3.90 -3.24 13.24
C ASP A 122 -2.87 -2.94 14.34
N ARG A 123 -2.55 -3.95 15.14
CA ARG A 123 -1.57 -3.83 16.22
C ARG A 123 -0.12 -3.99 15.75
N LEU A 124 0.10 -4.30 14.46
CA LEU A 124 1.44 -4.39 13.90
C LEU A 124 2.07 -3.00 13.75
N ALA A 125 3.39 -2.95 13.72
CA ALA A 125 4.12 -1.74 13.34
C ALA A 125 3.85 -1.40 11.85
N PRO A 126 3.87 -0.10 11.46
CA PRO A 126 3.61 0.31 10.09
C PRO A 126 4.48 -0.39 9.04
N ASP A 127 5.76 -0.58 9.33
CA ASP A 127 6.68 -1.31 8.44
C ASP A 127 6.32 -2.79 8.26
N ASP A 128 5.78 -3.44 9.30
CA ASP A 128 5.31 -4.83 9.24
C ASP A 128 4.00 -4.91 8.45
N ARG A 129 3.09 -3.94 8.66
CA ARG A 129 1.87 -3.84 7.85
C ARG A 129 2.19 -3.62 6.37
N ALA A 130 3.15 -2.72 6.08
CA ALA A 130 3.53 -2.41 4.70
C ALA A 130 4.01 -3.64 3.93
N ILE A 131 4.89 -4.48 4.52
CA ILE A 131 5.36 -5.67 3.82
C ILE A 131 4.27 -6.73 3.65
N LEU A 132 3.39 -6.90 4.66
CA LEU A 132 2.25 -7.82 4.56
C LEU A 132 1.23 -7.32 3.53
N ALA A 133 0.93 -6.02 3.51
CA ALA A 133 0.02 -5.42 2.55
C ALA A 133 0.53 -5.59 1.10
N LEU A 134 1.81 -5.35 0.87
CA LEU A 134 2.41 -5.53 -0.46
C LEU A 134 2.37 -7.00 -0.90
N ARG A 135 2.67 -7.93 0.00
CA ARG A 135 2.72 -9.36 -0.34
C ARG A 135 1.34 -9.96 -0.52
N PHE A 136 0.37 -9.64 0.35
CA PHE A 136 -0.92 -10.35 0.42
C PHE A 136 -2.10 -9.53 -0.12
N PHE A 137 -2.10 -8.20 -0.01
CA PHE A 137 -3.20 -7.38 -0.53
C PHE A 137 -2.91 -6.87 -1.95
N ALA A 138 -1.64 -6.54 -2.24
CA ALA A 138 -1.22 -6.13 -3.57
C ALA A 138 -0.68 -7.30 -4.43
N ASP A 139 -0.66 -8.51 -3.87
CA ASP A 139 -0.20 -9.76 -4.50
C ASP A 139 1.16 -9.64 -5.21
N LEU A 140 2.11 -8.95 -4.57
CA LEU A 140 3.45 -8.79 -5.11
C LEU A 140 4.34 -9.96 -4.72
N GLU A 141 5.19 -10.38 -5.63
CA GLU A 141 6.32 -11.22 -5.28
C GLU A 141 7.30 -10.48 -4.37
N LEU A 142 8.02 -11.23 -3.53
CA LEU A 142 8.86 -10.62 -2.50
C LEU A 142 9.96 -9.70 -3.02
N PRO A 143 10.59 -9.96 -4.19
CA PRO A 143 11.51 -9.00 -4.80
C PRO A 143 10.86 -7.65 -5.12
N ASP A 144 9.62 -7.66 -5.65
CA ASP A 144 8.87 -6.46 -5.99
C ASP A 144 8.43 -5.70 -4.74
N ALA A 145 8.00 -6.42 -3.69
CA ALA A 145 7.69 -5.84 -2.39
C ALA A 145 8.93 -5.19 -1.76
N ALA A 146 10.10 -5.83 -1.85
CA ALA A 146 11.37 -5.27 -1.39
C ALA A 146 11.72 -3.98 -2.15
N ALA A 147 11.57 -3.98 -3.48
CA ALA A 147 11.78 -2.81 -4.31
C ALA A 147 10.81 -1.68 -3.97
N ALA A 148 9.53 -1.98 -3.72
CA ALA A 148 8.52 -1.00 -3.30
C ALA A 148 8.86 -0.35 -1.95
N LEU A 149 9.39 -1.14 -1.00
CA LEU A 149 9.84 -0.65 0.30
C LEU A 149 11.22 0.03 0.26
N GLY A 150 11.96 -0.10 -0.83
CA GLY A 150 13.33 0.42 -0.96
C GLY A 150 14.33 -0.28 -0.02
N ILE A 151 14.16 -1.58 0.23
CA ILE A 151 15.01 -2.39 1.11
C ILE A 151 15.62 -3.59 0.36
N PRO A 152 16.79 -4.10 0.81
CA PRO A 152 17.36 -5.32 0.23
C PRO A 152 16.43 -6.52 0.38
N LEU A 153 16.44 -7.45 -0.59
CA LEU A 153 15.62 -8.67 -0.58
C LEU A 153 15.83 -9.52 0.70
N GLY A 154 17.06 -9.63 1.19
CA GLY A 154 17.35 -10.33 2.46
C GLY A 154 16.65 -9.68 3.66
N THR A 155 16.60 -8.34 3.68
CA THR A 155 15.87 -7.58 4.69
C THR A 155 14.36 -7.79 4.56
N ALA A 156 13.83 -7.83 3.33
CA ALA A 156 12.41 -8.10 3.10
C ALA A 156 12.02 -9.51 3.56
N LYS A 157 12.85 -10.52 3.29
CA LYS A 157 12.63 -11.90 3.77
C LYS A 157 12.53 -11.96 5.30
N SER A 158 13.52 -11.38 5.99
CA SER A 158 13.55 -11.39 7.45
C SER A 158 12.42 -10.54 8.07
N ARG A 159 12.05 -9.43 7.43
CA ARG A 159 10.92 -8.58 7.86
C ARG A 159 9.59 -9.32 7.70
N LEU A 160 9.34 -9.94 6.53
CA LEU A 160 8.13 -10.73 6.28
C LEU A 160 7.98 -11.86 7.30
N HIS A 161 9.04 -12.62 7.54
CA HIS A 161 9.04 -13.71 8.53
C HIS A 161 8.68 -13.20 9.94
N ARG A 162 9.31 -12.10 10.38
CA ARG A 162 9.02 -11.49 11.70
C ARG A 162 7.60 -10.92 11.77
N ALA A 163 7.13 -10.25 10.71
CA ALA A 163 5.78 -9.70 10.66
C ALA A 163 4.71 -10.80 10.77
N LEU A 164 4.88 -11.92 10.07
CA LEU A 164 4.01 -13.09 10.19
C LEU A 164 4.06 -13.71 11.59
N GLY A 165 5.24 -13.79 12.21
CA GLY A 165 5.39 -14.26 13.58
C GLY A 165 4.62 -13.37 14.57
N ARG A 166 4.76 -12.06 14.46
CA ARG A 166 4.04 -11.08 15.29
C ARG A 166 2.54 -11.13 15.07
N LEU A 167 2.09 -11.29 13.83
CA LEU A 167 0.68 -11.43 13.50
C LEU A 167 0.06 -12.65 14.19
N ARG A 168 0.72 -13.82 14.09
CA ARG A 168 0.28 -15.06 14.77
C ARG A 168 0.24 -14.91 16.28
N GLU A 169 1.24 -14.23 16.87
CA GLU A 169 1.27 -13.99 18.32
C GLU A 169 0.10 -13.13 18.77
N LYS A 170 -0.22 -12.05 18.01
CA LYS A 170 -1.34 -11.17 18.33
C LYS A 170 -2.70 -11.86 18.20
N MET A 171 -2.87 -12.71 17.20
CA MET A 171 -4.08 -13.55 17.05
C MET A 171 -4.27 -14.52 18.23
N ARG A 172 -3.16 -15.07 18.79
CA ARG A 172 -3.26 -15.95 19.98
C ARG A 172 -3.63 -15.20 21.25
N GLN A 173 -3.31 -13.93 21.37
CA GLN A 173 -3.66 -13.10 22.52
C GLN A 173 -5.14 -12.68 22.56
N GLU A 174 -5.87 -12.85 21.46
CA GLU A 174 -7.28 -12.49 21.32
C GLU A 174 -8.24 -13.66 21.53
N ARG A 175 -7.72 -14.90 21.62
CA ARG A 175 -8.46 -16.12 21.97
C ARG A 175 -8.42 -16.38 23.46
#